data_d23cfca849878c4f87c41992af8bf42b
#
_entry.id   d23cfca849878c4f87c41992af8bf42b
#
_cell.length_a   1.000
_cell.length_b   1.000
_cell.length_c   1.000
_cell.angle_alpha   90.00
_cell.angle_beta   90.00
_cell.angle_gamma   90.00
#
_symmetry.space_group_name_H-M   'P 1'
#
loop_
_entity.id
_entity.type
_entity.pdbx_description
1 polymer ?
#
loop_
_entity_poly.entity_id
_entity_poly.type
_entity_poly.pdbx_seq_one_letter_code
_entity_poly.pdbx_strand_id
1 'polypeptide(L)' 'MYPKHSINQYTKQNELIQTFISISEIVNWLYQNKIIPNASSGARSHISEVASGKRKSAYGYLWRYAE' A
#
# COMPACT_ATOMS: atom_id res chain seq x y z
N MET A 1 12.10 -14.35 -3.21
CA MET A 1 12.65 -12.98 -3.27
C MET A 1 11.66 -12.07 -3.98
N TYR A 2 11.41 -10.90 -3.40
CA TYR A 2 10.46 -9.94 -3.99
C TYR A 2 11.16 -8.92 -4.86
N PRO A 3 10.48 -8.38 -5.90
CA PRO A 3 11.02 -7.25 -6.65
C PRO A 3 11.33 -6.07 -5.72
N LYS A 4 12.21 -5.19 -6.18
CA LYS A 4 12.77 -4.10 -5.37
C LYS A 4 11.71 -3.17 -4.75
N HIS A 5 10.58 -2.98 -5.41
CA HIS A 5 9.54 -2.05 -4.94
C HIS A 5 8.30 -2.76 -4.43
N SER A 6 8.42 -4.03 -4.07
CA SER A 6 7.29 -4.77 -3.50
C SER A 6 6.91 -4.19 -2.14
N ILE A 7 5.61 -4.15 -1.86
CA ILE A 7 5.08 -3.59 -0.62
C ILE A 7 4.13 -4.59 0.01
N ASN A 8 4.33 -4.85 1.30
CA ASN A 8 3.44 -5.69 2.08
C ASN A 8 2.29 -4.85 2.63
N GLN A 9 1.09 -5.42 2.60
CA GLN A 9 -0.10 -4.84 3.22
C GLN A 9 -0.38 -5.56 4.54
N TYR A 10 -0.58 -4.76 5.60
CA TYR A 10 -0.88 -5.32 6.94
C TYR A 10 -2.18 -4.72 7.47
N THR A 11 -2.86 -5.48 8.32
CA THR A 11 -3.96 -4.93 9.12
C THR A 11 -3.38 -3.93 10.14
N LYS A 12 -4.25 -3.15 10.77
CA LYS A 12 -3.80 -2.24 11.83
C LYS A 12 -3.26 -2.99 13.05
N GLN A 13 -3.55 -4.28 13.17
CA GLN A 13 -2.98 -5.14 14.20
C GLN A 13 -1.64 -5.74 13.76
N ASN A 14 -1.10 -5.28 12.63
CA ASN A 14 0.20 -5.69 12.14
C ASN A 14 0.23 -7.13 11.59
N GLU A 15 -0.90 -7.60 11.09
CA GLU A 15 -1.00 -8.92 10.47
C GLU A 15 -0.89 -8.81 8.96
N LEU A 16 0.01 -9.56 8.36
CA LEU A 16 0.23 -9.54 6.91
C LEU A 16 -0.99 -10.06 6.15
N ILE A 17 -1.48 -9.27 5.19
CA ILE A 17 -2.60 -9.66 4.34
C ILE A 17 -2.09 -10.19 3.01
N GLN A 18 -1.26 -9.42 2.33
CA GLN A 18 -0.74 -9.78 1.00
C GLN A 18 0.43 -8.88 0.63
N THR A 19 1.12 -9.24 -0.45
CA THR A 19 2.24 -8.47 -0.97
C THR A 19 1.93 -8.03 -2.40
N PHE A 20 2.15 -6.75 -2.67
CA PHE A 20 2.02 -6.18 -4.01
C PHE A 20 3.40 -5.97 -4.62
N ILE A 21 3.52 -6.17 -5.92
CA ILE A 21 4.81 -6.02 -6.60
C ILE A 21 5.15 -4.56 -6.92
N SER A 22 4.16 -3.66 -6.84
CA SER A 22 4.39 -2.23 -7.08
C SER A 22 3.27 -1.41 -6.47
N ILE A 23 3.55 -0.10 -6.32
CA ILE A 23 2.54 0.86 -5.85
C ILE A 23 1.36 0.94 -6.83
N SER A 24 1.63 0.80 -8.12
CA SER A 24 0.57 0.84 -9.13
C SER A 24 -0.47 -0.25 -8.89
N GLU A 25 -0.05 -1.44 -8.51
CA GLU A 25 -0.99 -2.51 -8.20
C GLU A 25 -1.82 -2.20 -6.96
N ILE A 26 -1.21 -1.55 -5.96
CA ILE A 26 -1.93 -1.15 -4.75
C ILE A 26 -3.02 -0.14 -5.10
N VAL A 27 -2.71 0.85 -5.91
CA VAL A 27 -3.67 1.86 -6.33
C VAL A 27 -4.82 1.21 -7.10
N ASN A 28 -4.52 0.28 -8.01
CA ASN A 28 -5.55 -0.48 -8.71
C ASN A 28 -6.44 -1.26 -7.76
N TRP A 29 -5.84 -1.94 -6.79
CA TRP A 29 -6.58 -2.73 -5.81
C TRP A 29 -7.52 -1.84 -5.00
N LEU A 30 -7.03 -0.67 -4.55
CA LEU A 30 -7.84 0.28 -3.79
C LEU A 30 -9.02 0.78 -4.64
N TYR A 31 -8.77 1.07 -5.91
CA TYR A 31 -9.81 1.53 -6.81
C TYR A 31 -10.85 0.43 -7.06
N GLN A 32 -10.41 -0.80 -7.32
CA GLN A 32 -11.32 -1.92 -7.60
C GLN A 32 -12.17 -2.28 -6.38
N ASN A 33 -11.66 -2.07 -5.19
CA ASN A 33 -12.39 -2.32 -3.94
C ASN A 33 -13.18 -1.10 -3.47
N LYS A 34 -13.27 -0.06 -4.29
CA LYS A 34 -14.03 1.16 -4.04
C LYS A 34 -13.59 1.91 -2.79
N ILE A 35 -12.33 1.72 -2.39
CA ILE A 35 -11.75 2.44 -1.26
C ILE A 35 -11.39 3.86 -1.69
N ILE A 36 -10.96 4.04 -2.94
CA ILE A 36 -10.70 5.36 -3.51
C ILE A 36 -11.58 5.54 -4.75
N PRO A 37 -12.01 6.79 -5.07
CA PRO A 37 -12.92 7.04 -6.19
C PRO A 37 -12.28 6.94 -7.56
N ASN A 38 -10.95 7.07 -7.61
CA ASN A 38 -10.21 6.97 -8.87
C ASN A 38 -8.75 6.65 -8.57
N ALA A 39 -8.02 6.22 -9.61
CA ALA A 39 -6.61 5.86 -9.47
C ALA A 39 -5.73 7.11 -9.55
N SER A 40 -5.88 8.03 -8.60
CA SER A 40 -5.16 9.29 -8.59
C SER A 40 -3.75 9.15 -8.04
N SER A 41 -2.89 10.12 -8.37
CA SER A 41 -1.52 10.15 -7.88
C SER A 41 -1.43 10.36 -6.37
N GLY A 42 -2.47 10.95 -5.75
CA GLY A 42 -2.51 11.14 -4.32
C GLY A 42 -2.42 9.83 -3.53
N ALA A 43 -3.06 8.78 -4.05
CA ALA A 43 -2.99 7.47 -3.40
C ALA A 43 -1.56 6.93 -3.40
N ARG A 44 -0.82 7.11 -4.50
CA ARG A 44 0.57 6.68 -4.59
C ARG A 44 1.43 7.35 -3.51
N SER A 45 1.27 8.65 -3.35
CA SER A 45 2.02 9.40 -2.35
C SER A 45 1.73 8.89 -0.93
N HIS A 46 0.46 8.67 -0.62
CA HIS A 46 0.06 8.20 0.69
C HIS A 46 0.68 6.83 1.01
N ILE A 47 0.60 5.90 0.06
CA ILE A 47 1.18 4.56 0.25
C ILE A 47 2.69 4.64 0.42
N SER A 48 3.36 5.44 -0.40
CA SER A 48 4.81 5.62 -0.32
C SER A 48 5.22 6.17 1.03
N GLU A 49 4.49 7.15 1.55
CA GLU A 49 4.79 7.75 2.85
C GLU A 49 4.64 6.73 3.98
N VAL A 50 3.62 5.90 3.94
CA VAL A 50 3.45 4.85 4.96
C VAL A 50 4.58 3.83 4.83
N ALA A 51 4.89 3.38 3.62
CA ALA A 51 5.92 2.37 3.40
C ALA A 51 7.30 2.85 3.84
N SER A 52 7.57 4.14 3.72
CA SER A 52 8.85 4.72 4.13
C SER A 52 8.88 5.17 5.59
N GLY A 53 7.78 5.03 6.32
CA GLY A 53 7.72 5.36 7.75
C GLY A 53 7.30 6.78 8.07
N LYS A 54 6.93 7.58 7.07
CA LYS A 54 6.52 8.97 7.30
C LYS A 54 5.08 9.11 7.77
N ARG A 55 4.27 8.09 7.55
CA ARG A 55 2.89 8.03 8.02
C ARG A 55 2.67 6.72 8.74
N LYS A 56 1.70 6.71 9.68
CA LYS A 56 1.38 5.49 10.41
C LYS A 56 0.56 4.51 9.58
N SER A 57 -0.40 5.01 8.80
CA SER A 57 -1.28 4.15 8.01
C SER A 57 -1.92 4.94 6.88
N ALA A 58 -2.52 4.23 5.93
CA ALA A 58 -3.31 4.83 4.86
C ALA A 58 -4.42 3.86 4.48
N TYR A 59 -5.62 4.40 4.23
CA TYR A 59 -6.79 3.64 3.76
C TYR A 59 -7.16 2.47 4.68
N GLY A 60 -6.84 2.59 5.97
CA GLY A 60 -7.19 1.56 6.94
C GLY A 60 -6.19 0.44 7.08
N TYR A 61 -5.03 0.54 6.43
CA TYR A 61 -4.00 -0.50 6.42
C TYR A 61 -2.63 0.07 6.70
N LEU A 62 -1.72 -0.81 7.11
CA LEU A 62 -0.30 -0.50 7.20
C LEU A 62 0.39 -1.00 5.94
N TRP A 63 1.43 -0.29 5.49
CA TRP A 63 2.16 -0.61 4.27
C TRP A 63 3.65 -0.53 4.55
N ARG A 64 4.40 -1.54 4.15
CA ARG A 64 5.85 -1.57 4.33
C ARG A 64 6.51 -2.22 3.13
N TYR A 65 7.71 -1.76 2.80
CA TYR A 65 8.48 -2.42 1.75
C TYR A 65 8.78 -3.86 2.16
N ALA A 66 8.73 -4.77 1.19
CA ALA A 66 8.84 -6.20 1.45
C ALA A 66 10.29 -6.66 1.70
N GLU A 67 11.25 -5.82 1.48
CA GLU A 67 12.64 -6.17 1.71
C GLU A 67 13.02 -6.05 3.17
#